data_2ae263d014531fe66f8c7f85b42216b8
#
_entry.id   2ae263d014531fe66f8c7f85b42216b8
#
_cell.length_a   1.000
_cell.length_b   1.000
_cell.length_c   1.000
_cell.angle_alpha   90.00
_cell.angle_beta   90.00
_cell.angle_gamma   90.00
#
_symmetry.space_group_name_H-M   'P 1'
#
loop_
_entity.id
_entity.type
_entity.pdbx_description
1 polymer ?
#
loop_
_entity_poly.entity_id
_entity_poly.type
_entity_poly.pdbx_seq_one_letter_code
_entity_poly.pdbx_strand_id
1 'polypeptide(L)'
;GYAACFDSALGLTAKMMKKLITGSRTSAEVGIGQTSAGVYALDIDLYVEVNGLPETEARELVEATHRVCPYSNATRGNIEVRLHVTAA
;
A
#
# COMPACT_ATOMS: atom_id res chain seq x y z
N GLY A 1 1.06 -5.07 -10.51
CA GLY A 1 1.61 -6.09 -9.60
C GLY A 1 1.56 -5.67 -8.15
N TYR A 2 2.10 -4.52 -7.83
CA TYR A 2 2.10 -4.02 -6.44
C TYR A 2 0.67 -3.82 -5.93
N ALA A 3 -0.17 -3.16 -6.73
CA ALA A 3 -1.54 -2.88 -6.32
C ALA A 3 -2.33 -4.16 -6.00
N ALA A 4 -2.21 -5.18 -6.83
CA ALA A 4 -2.91 -6.45 -6.63
C ALA A 4 -2.41 -7.17 -5.38
N CYS A 5 -1.10 -7.23 -5.20
CA CYS A 5 -0.49 -7.87 -4.03
C CYS A 5 -0.86 -7.13 -2.75
N PHE A 6 -0.81 -5.82 -2.77
CA PHE A 6 -1.16 -5.00 -1.61
C PHE A 6 -2.62 -5.17 -1.23
N ASP A 7 -3.52 -5.15 -2.20
CA ASP A 7 -4.95 -5.29 -1.93
C ASP A 7 -5.29 -6.67 -1.35
N SER A 8 -4.65 -7.72 -1.86
CA SER A 8 -4.81 -9.06 -1.29
C SER A 8 -4.30 -9.12 0.15
N ALA A 9 -3.14 -8.55 0.42
CA ALA A 9 -2.58 -8.48 1.75
C ALA A 9 -3.46 -7.67 2.70
N LEU A 10 -4.09 -6.62 2.18
CA LEU A 10 -4.99 -5.77 2.96
C LEU A 10 -6.21 -6.55 3.44
N GLY A 11 -6.81 -7.37 2.58
CA GLY A 11 -7.93 -8.21 2.96
C GLY A 11 -7.58 -9.21 4.07
N LEU A 12 -6.41 -9.82 3.96
CA LEU A 12 -5.93 -10.76 4.99
C LEU A 12 -5.61 -10.05 6.30
N THR A 13 -4.97 -8.89 6.21
CA THR A 13 -4.61 -8.09 7.38
C THR A 13 -5.83 -7.61 8.13
N ALA A 14 -6.87 -7.20 7.38
CA ALA A 14 -8.14 -6.78 7.98
C ALA A 14 -8.75 -7.91 8.80
N LYS A 15 -8.73 -9.14 8.28
CA LYS A 15 -9.23 -10.30 9.01
C LYS A 15 -8.42 -10.56 10.28
N MET A 16 -7.10 -10.48 10.18
CA MET A 16 -6.21 -10.70 11.32
C MET A 16 -6.41 -9.65 12.40
N MET A 17 -6.68 -8.41 12.03
CA MET A 17 -6.93 -7.31 12.96
C MET A 17 -8.39 -7.26 13.41
N LYS A 18 -9.22 -8.13 12.89
CA LYS A 18 -10.67 -8.19 13.17
C LYS A 18 -11.37 -6.89 12.80
N LYS A 19 -10.95 -6.27 11.71
CA LYS A 19 -11.59 -5.08 11.17
C LYS A 19 -12.52 -5.50 10.05
N LEU A 20 -13.78 -5.05 10.14
CA LEU A 20 -14.79 -5.37 9.13
C LEU A 20 -14.78 -4.29 8.06
N ILE A 21 -14.31 -4.64 6.88
CA ILE A 21 -14.35 -3.76 5.73
C ILE A 21 -15.38 -4.28 4.73
N THR A 22 -16.04 -3.36 4.02
CA THR A 22 -17.04 -3.74 3.01
C THR A 22 -16.43 -3.81 1.62
N GLY A 23 -15.25 -3.28 1.44
CA GLY A 23 -14.53 -3.33 0.18
C GLY A 23 -13.24 -2.57 0.27
N SER A 24 -12.41 -2.74 -0.75
CA SER A 24 -11.17 -2.00 -0.87
C SER A 24 -10.77 -1.87 -2.32
N ARG A 25 -10.00 -0.84 -2.62
CA ARG A 25 -9.45 -0.63 -3.95
C ARG A 25 -8.05 -0.06 -3.81
N THR A 26 -7.09 -0.69 -4.46
CA THR A 26 -5.72 -0.22 -4.46
C THR A 26 -5.28 0.04 -5.89
N SER A 27 -4.67 1.20 -6.13
CA SER A 27 -4.04 1.52 -7.39
C SER A 27 -2.62 2.00 -7.13
N ALA A 28 -1.75 1.84 -8.11
CA ALA A 28 -0.36 2.23 -7.99
C ALA A 28 0.03 3.11 -9.15
N GLU A 29 0.74 4.21 -8.85
CA GLU A 29 1.41 5.00 -9.85
C GLU A 29 2.90 4.73 -9.72
N VAL A 30 3.49 4.19 -10.77
CA VAL A 30 4.90 3.83 -10.79
C VAL A 30 5.64 4.75 -11.75
N GLY A 31 6.52 5.56 -11.20
CA GLY A 31 7.40 6.42 -11.99
C GLY A 31 8.77 5.78 -12.15
N ILE A 32 9.49 6.22 -13.17
CA ILE A 32 10.86 5.81 -13.41
C ILE A 32 11.71 7.06 -13.45
N GLY A 33 12.76 7.09 -12.64
CA GLY A 33 13.71 8.19 -12.61
C GLY A 33 15.12 7.67 -12.61
N GLN A 34 16.08 8.57 -12.84
CA GLN A 34 17.49 8.22 -12.84
C GLN A 34 18.10 8.71 -11.52
N THR A 35 18.86 7.85 -10.88
CA THR A 35 19.59 8.22 -9.66
C THR A 35 20.82 9.04 -10.01
N SER A 36 21.46 9.63 -9.00
CA SER A 36 22.69 10.37 -9.17
C SER A 36 23.83 9.50 -9.73
N ALA A 37 23.74 8.19 -9.52
CA ALA A 37 24.71 7.23 -10.05
C ALA A 37 24.39 6.81 -11.50
N GLY A 38 23.35 7.36 -12.11
CA GLY A 38 22.97 7.03 -13.49
C GLY A 38 22.15 5.76 -13.64
N VAL A 39 21.75 5.15 -12.54
CA VAL A 39 20.92 3.93 -12.55
C VAL A 39 19.45 4.33 -12.53
N TYR A 40 18.61 3.60 -13.26
CA TYR A 40 17.17 3.83 -13.23
C TYR A 40 16.56 3.24 -11.97
N ALA A 41 15.67 3.99 -11.35
CA ALA A 41 14.98 3.58 -10.13
C ALA A 41 13.49 3.85 -10.25
N LEU A 42 12.72 3.13 -9.47
CA LEU A 42 11.28 3.30 -9.41
C LEU A 42 10.89 4.28 -8.31
N ASP A 43 9.79 4.98 -8.52
CA ASP A 43 9.18 5.89 -7.55
C ASP A 43 7.70 5.52 -7.53
N ILE A 44 7.16 5.22 -6.35
CA ILE A 44 5.84 4.59 -6.25
C ILE A 44 4.91 5.37 -5.32
N ASP A 45 3.69 5.60 -5.80
CA ASP A 45 2.58 6.07 -4.98
C ASP A 45 1.51 4.98 -4.99
N LEU A 46 1.07 4.57 -3.80
CA LEU A 46 -0.04 3.66 -3.63
C LEU A 46 -1.25 4.43 -3.14
N TYR A 47 -2.35 4.32 -3.86
CA TYR A 47 -3.62 4.92 -3.49
C TYR A 47 -4.54 3.82 -3.02
N VAL A 48 -4.89 3.86 -1.74
CA VAL A 48 -5.65 2.79 -1.09
C VAL A 48 -6.96 3.34 -0.57
N GLU A 49 -8.06 2.85 -1.12
CA GLU A 49 -9.40 3.18 -0.65
C GLU A 49 -9.90 2.02 0.21
N VAL A 50 -10.36 2.33 1.41
CA VAL A 50 -10.90 1.34 2.33
C VAL A 50 -12.32 1.74 2.68
N ASN A 51 -13.28 0.83 2.43
CA ASN A 51 -14.69 1.08 2.70
C ASN A 51 -15.13 0.39 3.98
N GLY A 52 -15.83 1.13 4.82
CA GLY A 52 -16.43 0.57 6.03
C GLY A 52 -15.69 0.89 7.32
N LEU A 53 -14.60 1.63 7.26
CA LEU A 53 -13.84 2.03 8.45
C LEU A 53 -13.71 3.56 8.53
N PRO A 54 -13.65 4.12 9.74
CA PRO A 54 -13.25 5.51 9.92
C PRO A 54 -11.81 5.73 9.43
N GLU A 55 -11.46 6.97 9.11
CA GLU A 55 -10.14 7.28 8.54
C GLU A 55 -8.99 6.78 9.42
N THR A 56 -9.07 6.97 10.72
CA THR A 56 -8.00 6.55 11.64
C THR A 56 -7.75 5.04 11.55
N GLU A 57 -8.83 4.26 11.54
CA GLU A 57 -8.71 2.81 11.45
C GLU A 57 -8.28 2.36 10.05
N ALA A 58 -8.72 3.07 9.01
CA ALA A 58 -8.30 2.78 7.65
C ALA A 58 -6.79 2.99 7.50
N ARG A 59 -6.25 4.09 8.06
CA ARG A 59 -4.81 4.34 8.04
C ARG A 59 -4.04 3.28 8.80
N GLU A 60 -4.53 2.89 9.96
CA GLU A 60 -3.91 1.84 10.77
C GLU A 60 -3.83 0.53 9.99
N LEU A 61 -4.92 0.17 9.32
CA LEU A 61 -4.96 -1.04 8.50
C LEU A 61 -3.99 -0.97 7.33
N VAL A 62 -3.93 0.16 6.62
CA VAL A 62 -3.04 0.33 5.48
C VAL A 62 -1.58 0.27 5.91
N GLU A 63 -1.24 0.90 7.04
CA GLU A 63 0.13 0.85 7.54
C GLU A 63 0.52 -0.56 7.98
N ALA A 64 -0.39 -1.28 8.63
CA ALA A 64 -0.14 -2.68 8.99
C ALA A 64 0.05 -3.55 7.75
N THR A 65 -0.74 -3.32 6.71
CA THR A 65 -0.62 -4.03 5.44
C THR A 65 0.73 -3.76 4.77
N HIS A 66 1.18 -2.51 4.83
CA HIS A 66 2.48 -2.14 4.26
C HIS A 66 3.63 -2.88 4.93
N ARG A 67 3.50 -3.19 6.20
CA ARG A 67 4.52 -3.94 6.93
C ARG A 67 4.60 -5.41 6.51
N VAL A 68 3.50 -6.00 6.05
CA VAL A 68 3.45 -7.44 5.75
C VAL A 68 3.35 -7.76 4.25
N CYS A 69 3.05 -6.78 3.41
CA CYS A 69 2.96 -7.02 1.97
C CYS A 69 4.32 -7.41 1.39
N PRO A 70 4.40 -8.51 0.61
CA PRO A 70 5.68 -8.93 0.03
C PRO A 70 6.33 -7.87 -0.85
N TYR A 71 5.55 -7.13 -1.63
CA TYR A 71 6.10 -6.07 -2.47
C TYR A 71 6.63 -4.91 -1.62
N SER A 72 5.91 -4.55 -0.56
CA SER A 72 6.38 -3.51 0.37
C SER A 72 7.67 -3.94 1.05
N ASN A 73 7.78 -5.21 1.39
CA ASN A 73 9.01 -5.75 1.96
C ASN A 73 10.18 -5.67 0.97
N ALA A 74 9.91 -5.91 -0.31
CA ALA A 74 10.94 -5.84 -1.35
C ALA A 74 11.39 -4.40 -1.63
N THR A 75 10.49 -3.43 -1.48
CA THR A 75 10.80 -2.02 -1.77
C THR A 75 11.40 -1.28 -0.58
N ARG A 76 11.11 -1.73 0.64
CA ARG A 76 11.50 -1.02 1.85
C ARG A 76 13.02 -0.86 1.94
N GLY A 77 13.45 0.38 2.21
CA GLY A 77 14.86 0.71 2.30
C GLY A 77 15.56 0.89 0.95
N ASN A 78 14.86 0.66 -0.15
CA ASN A 78 15.41 0.79 -1.49
C ASN A 78 14.64 1.78 -2.36
N ILE A 79 13.32 1.71 -2.32
CA ILE A 79 12.44 2.55 -3.14
C ILE A 79 11.52 3.32 -2.21
N GLU A 80 11.35 4.62 -2.47
CA GLU A 80 10.36 5.39 -1.74
C GLU A 80 8.96 5.01 -2.21
N VAL A 81 8.11 4.64 -1.27
CA VAL A 81 6.71 4.31 -1.51
C VAL A 81 5.85 5.21 -0.64
N ARG A 82 5.03 6.04 -1.28
CA ARG A 82 4.12 6.92 -0.59
C ARG A 82 2.73 6.30 -0.54
N LEU A 83 2.14 6.29 0.64
CA LEU A 83 0.81 5.73 0.87
C LEU A 83 -0.22 6.86 0.94
N HIS A 84 -1.26 6.75 0.14
CA HIS A 84 -2.38 7.70 0.14
C HIS A 84 -3.63 6.93 0.51
N VAL A 85 -4.21 7.23 1.67
CA VAL A 85 -5.34 6.49 2.22
C VAL A 85 -6.61 7.30 2.10
N THR A 86 -7.67 6.68 1.59
CA THR A 86 -9.00 7.25 1.54
C THR A 86 -9.95 6.32 2.27
N ALA A 87 -10.67 6.85 3.26
CA ALA A 87 -11.73 6.14 3.94
C ALA A 87 -13.06 6.49 3.27
N ALA A 88 -13.78 5.48 2.82
CA ALA A 88 -15.03 5.71 2.09
C ALA A 88 -16.20 4.92 2.68
#